data_de9dd73f61a9ccdc2bf1b454adcd8c62
#
_entry.id   de9dd73f61a9ccdc2bf1b454adcd8c62
#
_cell.length_a   1.000
_cell.length_b   1.000
_cell.length_c   1.000
_cell.angle_alpha   90.00
_cell.angle_beta   90.00
_cell.angle_gamma   90.00
#
_symmetry.space_group_name_H-M   'P 1'
#
loop_
_entity.id
_entity.type
_entity.pdbx_description
1 polymer ?
#
loop_
_entity_poly.entity_id
_entity_poly.type
_entity_poly.pdbx_seq_one_letter_code
_entity_poly.pdbx_strand_id
1 'polypeptide(L)'
;MAGLNKIMVIGNLGADPEMRYTPNGNPVTSFSIATNRTWTSGDGERKEETEWFRVVAWNQLAERVNQFLSKGKRAYVEGRLKSSQFEGQDGQIRHTNEITANQILFLDQRTDNTSDIADSEATSAPQEPQNNQEPQEEDMPF
;
A
#
# COMPACT_ATOMS: atom_id res chain seq x y z
N MET A 1 -7.23 34.19 -3.18
CA MET A 1 -6.14 33.57 -3.90
C MET A 1 -6.25 32.08 -3.86
N ALA A 2 -6.03 31.40 -4.95
CA ALA A 2 -6.20 29.97 -5.03
C ALA A 2 -4.86 29.29 -5.09
N GLY A 3 -4.74 28.14 -4.47
CA GLY A 3 -3.53 27.36 -4.53
C GLY A 3 -3.88 25.89 -4.46
N LEU A 4 -2.94 25.04 -4.86
CA LEU A 4 -3.14 23.62 -4.84
C LEU A 4 -1.96 22.96 -4.15
N ASN A 5 -2.26 22.09 -3.19
CA ASN A 5 -1.22 21.30 -2.54
C ASN A 5 -1.79 19.89 -2.38
N LYS A 6 -1.33 18.98 -3.23
CA LYS A 6 -1.85 17.62 -3.22
C LYS A 6 -0.73 16.66 -3.52
N ILE A 7 -0.67 15.58 -2.76
CA ILE A 7 0.32 14.54 -2.99
C ILE A 7 -0.38 13.20 -2.97
N MET A 8 0.09 12.28 -3.78
CA MET A 8 -0.42 10.94 -3.87
C MET A 8 0.75 9.98 -3.81
N VAL A 9 0.67 9.00 -2.92
CA VAL A 9 1.74 8.02 -2.79
C VAL A 9 1.15 6.62 -2.64
N ILE A 10 1.88 5.64 -3.13
CA ILE A 10 1.57 4.24 -2.89
C ILE A 10 2.82 3.61 -2.32
N GLY A 11 2.69 2.97 -1.20
CA GLY A 11 3.84 2.34 -0.57
C GLY A 11 3.42 1.40 0.53
N ASN A 12 4.41 0.96 1.29
CA ASN A 12 4.17 0.00 2.36
C ASN A 12 4.48 0.64 3.70
N LEU A 13 3.73 0.25 4.71
CA LEU A 13 3.94 0.78 6.04
C LEU A 13 5.21 0.22 6.64
N GLY A 14 5.98 1.07 7.28
CA GLY A 14 7.22 0.65 7.92
C GLY A 14 7.03 0.17 9.35
N ALA A 15 5.88 0.48 9.94
CA ALA A 15 5.57 0.07 11.30
C ALA A 15 4.06 0.10 11.45
N ASP A 16 3.58 -0.48 12.55
CA ASP A 16 2.15 -0.44 12.83
C ASP A 16 1.70 0.99 13.07
N PRO A 17 0.50 1.37 12.63
CA PRO A 17 0.00 2.71 12.90
C PRO A 17 -0.21 2.93 14.39
N GLU A 18 -0.05 4.17 14.81
CA GLU A 18 -0.27 4.55 16.19
C GLU A 18 -1.45 5.49 16.26
N MET A 19 -2.46 5.12 17.01
CA MET A 19 -3.63 5.96 17.19
C MET A 19 -3.67 6.51 18.59
N ARG A 20 -4.06 7.77 18.70
CA ARG A 20 -4.24 8.39 20.00
C ARG A 20 -5.35 9.42 19.87
N TYR A 21 -5.78 9.95 20.99
CA TYR A 21 -6.83 10.93 21.01
C TYR A 21 -6.27 12.26 21.44
N THR A 22 -6.72 13.32 20.78
CA THR A 22 -6.33 14.66 21.18
C THR A 22 -7.07 15.04 22.46
N PRO A 23 -6.66 16.13 23.13
CA PRO A 23 -7.39 16.57 24.32
C PRO A 23 -8.86 16.81 24.07
N ASN A 24 -9.22 17.14 22.83
CA ASN A 24 -10.63 17.35 22.50
C ASN A 24 -11.36 16.05 22.20
N GLY A 25 -10.68 14.92 22.27
CA GLY A 25 -11.32 13.63 22.04
C GLY A 25 -11.35 13.17 20.59
N ASN A 26 -10.61 13.83 19.71
CA ASN A 26 -10.59 13.42 18.31
C ASN A 26 -9.50 12.39 18.08
N PRO A 27 -9.80 11.30 17.37
CA PRO A 27 -8.75 10.32 17.10
C PRO A 27 -7.81 10.79 15.99
N VAL A 28 -6.54 10.51 16.16
CA VAL A 28 -5.54 10.80 15.14
C VAL A 28 -4.61 9.58 15.06
N THR A 29 -4.35 9.13 13.85
CA THR A 29 -3.47 8.00 13.61
C THR A 29 -2.31 8.45 12.75
N SER A 30 -1.10 8.04 13.11
CA SER A 30 0.06 8.35 12.30
C SER A 30 0.81 7.06 11.97
N PHE A 31 1.41 7.05 10.80
CA PHE A 31 2.23 5.93 10.36
C PHE A 31 3.23 6.42 9.33
N SER A 32 4.26 5.63 9.10
CA SER A 32 5.22 5.97 8.07
C SER A 32 5.01 5.04 6.89
N ILE A 33 5.18 5.57 5.69
CA ILE A 33 5.00 4.83 4.47
C ILE A 33 6.24 5.02 3.60
N ALA A 34 6.71 3.93 3.02
CA ALA A 34 7.91 3.95 2.19
C ALA A 34 7.51 3.75 0.74
N THR A 35 7.98 4.63 -0.12
CA THR A 35 7.78 4.48 -1.55
C THR A 35 9.12 4.16 -2.17
N ASN A 36 9.13 3.18 -3.06
CA ASN A 36 10.36 2.74 -3.70
C ASN A 36 10.34 3.10 -5.17
N ARG A 37 11.46 3.50 -5.66
CA ARG A 37 11.61 3.83 -7.06
C ARG A 37 12.89 3.19 -7.57
N THR A 38 12.81 2.53 -8.70
CA THR A 38 13.98 1.92 -9.31
C THR A 38 14.10 2.42 -10.73
N TRP A 39 15.33 2.60 -11.18
CA TRP A 39 15.57 3.02 -12.55
C TRP A 39 16.95 2.53 -12.98
N THR A 40 17.21 2.56 -14.28
CA THR A 40 18.50 2.20 -14.82
C THR A 40 19.22 3.47 -15.22
N SER A 41 20.42 3.64 -14.69
CA SER A 41 21.17 4.84 -14.99
C SER A 41 21.77 4.73 -16.39
N GLY A 42 22.37 5.82 -16.84
CA GLY A 42 22.92 5.87 -18.18
C GLY A 42 24.03 4.89 -18.43
N ASP A 43 24.72 4.46 -17.38
CA ASP A 43 25.79 3.50 -17.53
C ASP A 43 25.31 2.06 -17.40
N GLY A 44 24.01 1.85 -17.37
CA GLY A 44 23.46 0.51 -17.31
C GLY A 44 23.27 -0.05 -15.92
N GLU A 45 23.59 0.71 -14.89
CA GLU A 45 23.43 0.23 -13.53
C GLU A 45 22.01 0.41 -13.04
N ARG A 46 21.52 -0.56 -12.30
CA ARG A 46 20.19 -0.47 -11.71
C ARG A 46 20.31 0.27 -10.40
N LYS A 47 19.49 1.29 -10.22
CA LYS A 47 19.50 2.10 -9.01
C LYS A 47 18.16 2.05 -8.33
N GLU A 48 18.19 2.22 -7.03
CA GLU A 48 16.98 2.14 -6.23
C GLU A 48 16.99 3.25 -5.20
N GLU A 49 15.83 3.82 -4.95
CA GLU A 49 15.70 4.89 -3.99
C GLU A 49 14.42 4.71 -3.19
N THR A 50 14.49 4.90 -1.89
CA THR A 50 13.34 4.79 -1.01
C THR A 50 13.08 6.14 -0.39
N GLU A 51 11.83 6.60 -0.48
CA GLU A 51 11.43 7.84 0.13
C GLU A 51 10.42 7.57 1.22
N TRP A 52 10.62 8.17 2.39
CA TRP A 52 9.75 7.95 3.53
C TRP A 52 8.87 9.16 3.77
N PHE A 53 7.59 8.90 4.06
CA PHE A 53 6.65 9.94 4.40
C PHE A 53 5.96 9.58 5.72
N ARG A 54 5.67 10.59 6.51
CA ARG A 54 4.87 10.40 7.70
C ARG A 54 3.45 10.79 7.35
N VAL A 55 2.51 9.90 7.60
CA VAL A 55 1.11 10.11 7.24
C VAL A 55 0.32 10.31 8.51
N VAL A 56 -0.54 11.31 8.52
CA VAL A 56 -1.41 11.61 9.65
C VAL A 56 -2.84 11.61 9.16
N ALA A 57 -3.69 10.84 9.82
CA ALA A 57 -5.10 10.73 9.48
C ALA A 57 -5.94 11.12 10.70
N TRP A 58 -7.07 11.74 10.46
CA TRP A 58 -7.93 12.27 11.52
C TRP A 58 -9.31 11.64 11.48
N ASN A 59 -9.93 11.54 12.64
CA ASN A 59 -11.35 11.19 12.82
C ASN A 59 -11.66 9.80 12.24
N GLN A 60 -12.65 9.67 11.41
CA GLN A 60 -13.04 8.38 10.89
C GLN A 60 -11.92 7.72 10.12
N LEU A 61 -11.17 8.50 9.39
CA LEU A 61 -10.06 7.95 8.62
C LEU A 61 -9.00 7.39 9.57
N ALA A 62 -8.77 8.05 10.69
CA ALA A 62 -7.82 7.57 11.68
C ALA A 62 -8.25 6.21 12.22
N GLU A 63 -9.52 6.06 12.49
CA GLU A 63 -10.03 4.80 13.02
C GLU A 63 -9.92 3.69 12.02
N ARG A 64 -10.23 3.99 10.75
CA ARG A 64 -10.14 2.99 9.71
C ARG A 64 -8.70 2.52 9.50
N VAL A 65 -7.76 3.46 9.52
CA VAL A 65 -6.37 3.11 9.36
C VAL A 65 -5.91 2.22 10.49
N ASN A 66 -6.26 2.59 11.72
CA ASN A 66 -5.86 1.82 12.87
C ASN A 66 -6.46 0.42 12.85
N GLN A 67 -7.64 0.28 12.27
CA GLN A 67 -8.32 -0.99 12.24
C GLN A 67 -7.79 -1.92 11.14
N PHE A 68 -7.47 -1.38 9.98
CA PHE A 68 -7.18 -2.20 8.81
C PHE A 68 -5.71 -2.22 8.37
N LEU A 69 -4.90 -1.27 8.79
CA LEU A 69 -3.51 -1.24 8.35
C LEU A 69 -2.57 -1.73 9.44
N SER A 70 -1.48 -2.34 9.03
CA SER A 70 -0.44 -2.78 9.94
C SER A 70 0.88 -2.77 9.19
N LYS A 71 1.96 -3.03 9.92
CA LYS A 71 3.30 -3.03 9.34
C LYS A 71 3.34 -3.93 8.11
N GLY A 72 3.93 -3.43 7.05
CA GLY A 72 4.11 -4.18 5.81
C GLY A 72 2.96 -4.11 4.84
N LYS A 73 1.81 -3.61 5.26
CA LYS A 73 0.66 -3.50 4.37
C LYS A 73 0.87 -2.40 3.35
N ARG A 74 0.19 -2.54 2.23
CA ARG A 74 0.32 -1.60 1.13
C ARG A 74 -0.88 -0.67 1.11
N ALA A 75 -0.63 0.60 0.89
CA ALA A 75 -1.70 1.58 0.92
C ALA A 75 -1.46 2.69 -0.09
N TYR A 76 -2.56 3.27 -0.58
CA TYR A 76 -2.55 4.48 -1.38
C TYR A 76 -3.00 5.61 -0.46
N VAL A 77 -2.22 6.68 -0.42
CA VAL A 77 -2.51 7.82 0.44
C VAL A 77 -2.56 9.07 -0.42
N GLU A 78 -3.59 9.85 -0.22
CA GLU A 78 -3.76 11.10 -0.91
C GLU A 78 -4.01 12.19 0.12
N GLY A 79 -3.37 13.32 -0.01
CA GLY A 79 -3.57 14.41 0.93
C GLY A 79 -2.72 15.62 0.63
N ARG A 80 -2.46 16.39 1.67
CA ARG A 80 -1.66 17.59 1.56
C ARG A 80 -0.28 17.34 2.09
N LEU A 81 0.71 17.85 1.41
CA LEU A 81 2.10 17.70 1.86
C LEU A 81 2.47 18.86 2.75
N LYS A 82 3.05 18.54 3.88
CA LYS A 82 3.58 19.53 4.77
C LYS A 82 5.03 19.18 5.06
N SER A 83 5.91 20.09 4.75
CA SER A 83 7.32 19.91 5.00
C SER A 83 7.67 20.60 6.30
N SER A 84 8.36 19.91 7.18
CA SER A 84 8.73 20.52 8.44
C SER A 84 10.18 20.20 8.75
N GLN A 85 10.76 20.99 9.60
CA GLN A 85 12.13 20.84 10.04
C GLN A 85 12.16 20.66 11.53
N PHE A 86 13.06 19.85 12.02
CA PHE A 86 13.27 19.76 13.45
C PHE A 86 14.75 19.56 13.70
N GLU A 87 15.17 19.93 14.87
CA GLU A 87 16.55 19.79 15.25
C GLU A 87 16.74 18.47 15.98
N GLY A 88 17.62 17.61 15.47
CA GLY A 88 17.89 16.35 16.09
C GLY A 88 18.72 16.49 17.35
N GLN A 89 18.90 15.38 18.03
CA GLN A 89 19.67 15.40 19.25
C GLN A 89 21.13 15.74 18.99
N ASP A 90 21.59 15.48 17.79
CA ASP A 90 22.96 15.79 17.41
C ASP A 90 23.12 17.22 16.94
N GLY A 91 22.10 18.04 17.03
CA GLY A 91 22.14 19.43 16.64
C GLY A 91 21.93 19.66 15.16
N GLN A 92 21.67 18.63 14.39
CA GLN A 92 21.48 18.78 12.96
C GLN A 92 20.03 19.00 12.64
N ILE A 93 19.77 19.82 11.63
CA ILE A 93 18.41 20.08 11.20
C ILE A 93 17.98 18.98 10.25
N ARG A 94 16.85 18.38 10.55
CA ARG A 94 16.30 17.30 9.73
C ARG A 94 14.97 17.72 9.16
N HIS A 95 14.69 17.21 7.96
CA HIS A 95 13.44 17.53 7.28
C HIS A 95 12.54 16.32 7.32
N THR A 96 11.27 16.57 7.52
CA THR A 96 10.27 15.51 7.51
C THR A 96 9.18 15.89 6.54
N ASN A 97 8.82 14.94 5.68
CA ASN A 97 7.71 15.11 4.77
C ASN A 97 6.48 14.48 5.40
N GLU A 98 5.51 15.30 5.71
CA GLU A 98 4.30 14.82 6.37
C GLU A 98 3.11 15.01 5.46
N ILE A 99 2.28 14.00 5.38
CA ILE A 99 1.07 14.03 4.56
C ILE A 99 -0.12 14.04 5.50
N THR A 100 -0.94 15.09 5.42
CA THR A 100 -2.21 15.08 6.11
C THR A 100 -3.20 14.42 5.16
N ALA A 101 -3.54 13.19 5.44
CA ALA A 101 -4.32 12.38 4.52
C ALA A 101 -5.77 12.79 4.51
N ASN A 102 -6.35 12.84 3.34
CA ASN A 102 -7.79 13.01 3.21
C ASN A 102 -8.43 11.80 2.53
N GLN A 103 -7.62 10.89 1.98
CA GLN A 103 -8.14 9.66 1.41
C GLN A 103 -7.07 8.59 1.51
N ILE A 104 -7.45 7.41 1.95
CA ILE A 104 -6.54 6.27 2.03
C ILE A 104 -7.25 5.05 1.51
N LEU A 105 -6.64 4.34 0.57
CA LEU A 105 -7.16 3.09 0.06
C LEU A 105 -6.25 1.96 0.49
N PHE A 106 -6.85 0.88 0.93
CA PHE A 106 -6.09 -0.25 1.43
C PHE A 106 -5.85 -1.22 0.26
N LEU A 107 -4.58 -1.35 -0.12
CA LEU A 107 -4.21 -2.11 -1.31
C LEU A 107 -3.62 -3.46 -0.91
N ASP A 108 -4.35 -4.19 -0.11
CA ASP A 108 -3.88 -5.49 0.31
C ASP A 108 -3.81 -6.43 -0.87
N GLN A 109 -2.84 -7.31 -0.85
CA GLN A 109 -2.77 -8.31 -1.87
C GLN A 109 -3.85 -9.34 -1.62
N ARG A 110 -4.51 -9.70 -2.67
CA ARG A 110 -5.55 -10.68 -2.55
C ARG A 110 -5.06 -12.04 -2.93
N THR A 111 -3.82 -12.32 -2.62
CA THR A 111 -3.28 -13.60 -2.96
C THR A 111 -4.04 -14.73 -2.33
N ASP A 112 -4.52 -14.51 -1.14
CA ASP A 112 -5.26 -15.55 -0.48
C ASP A 112 -6.53 -15.90 -1.23
N ASN A 113 -7.24 -14.90 -1.65
CA ASN A 113 -8.47 -15.15 -2.38
C ASN A 113 -8.19 -15.81 -3.70
N THR A 114 -7.14 -15.39 -4.35
CA THR A 114 -6.77 -15.98 -5.62
C THR A 114 -6.38 -17.42 -5.43
N SER A 115 -5.69 -17.71 -4.36
CA SER A 115 -5.29 -19.07 -4.10
C SER A 115 -6.51 -19.96 -3.88
N ASP A 116 -7.45 -19.45 -3.13
CA ASP A 116 -8.65 -20.22 -2.89
C ASP A 116 -9.41 -20.49 -4.17
N ILE A 117 -9.50 -19.50 -5.01
CA ILE A 117 -10.19 -19.67 -6.27
C ILE A 117 -9.46 -20.67 -7.13
N ALA A 118 -8.16 -20.56 -7.18
CA ALA A 118 -7.37 -21.47 -7.97
C ALA A 118 -7.51 -22.90 -7.47
N ASP A 119 -7.55 -23.07 -6.18
CA ASP A 119 -7.73 -24.38 -5.62
C ASP A 119 -9.08 -24.96 -6.00
N SER A 120 -10.08 -24.14 -5.95
CA SER A 120 -11.41 -24.58 -6.31
C SER A 120 -11.46 -25.00 -7.76
N GLU A 121 -10.87 -24.21 -8.59
CA GLU A 121 -10.87 -24.52 -9.99
C GLU A 121 -10.07 -25.78 -10.25
N ALA A 122 -8.98 -25.93 -9.59
CA ALA A 122 -8.18 -27.12 -9.77
C ALA A 122 -8.93 -28.34 -9.32
N THR A 123 -9.70 -28.21 -8.31
CA THR A 123 -10.46 -29.31 -7.84
C THR A 123 -11.53 -29.71 -8.84
N SER A 124 -12.12 -28.75 -9.46
CA SER A 124 -13.12 -29.01 -10.42
C SER A 124 -12.56 -29.61 -11.66
N ALA A 125 -11.45 -29.12 -12.07
CA ALA A 125 -10.89 -29.51 -13.32
C ALA A 125 -10.72 -31.00 -13.46
N PRO A 126 -10.20 -31.66 -12.51
CA PRO A 126 -9.97 -33.03 -12.70
C PRO A 126 -11.17 -33.84 -12.97
N GLN A 127 -12.25 -33.38 -12.56
CA GLN A 127 -13.34 -34.10 -12.74
C GLN A 127 -13.74 -34.25 -14.07
N GLU A 128 -13.63 -33.34 -14.73
CA GLU A 128 -14.10 -33.31 -15.90
C GLU A 128 -13.37 -33.76 -16.92
N PRO A 129 -12.43 -33.40 -16.92
CA PRO A 129 -11.72 -33.58 -18.03
C PRO A 129 -11.73 -34.92 -18.48
N GLN A 130 -11.93 -35.50 -18.08
CA GLN A 130 -11.84 -36.61 -18.47
C GLN A 130 -12.36 -36.89 -19.53
N ASN A 131 -12.75 -36.66 -19.55
CA ASN A 131 -13.21 -37.07 -20.41
C ASN A 131 -13.04 -36.97 -21.52
N ASN A 132 -13.12 -36.59 -21.42
CA ASN A 132 -13.16 -36.40 -22.43
C ASN A 132 -12.57 -36.82 -23.23
N GLN A 133 -12.25 -36.91 -22.95
CA GLN A 133 -11.68 -37.33 -23.54
C GLN A 133 -11.87 -37.99 -24.50
N GLU A 134 -12.18 -38.25 -24.50
CA GLU A 134 -12.36 -39.05 -25.33
C GLU A 134 -12.69 -38.72 -26.49
N PRO A 135 -13.26 -38.19 -26.52
CA PRO A 135 -13.75 -37.89 -27.64
C PRO A 135 -12.93 -37.33 -28.53
N GLN A 136 -12.54 -36.89 -28.23
CA GLN A 136 -11.98 -36.26 -28.95
C GLN A 136 -11.28 -36.80 -29.76
N GLU A 137 -11.00 -37.34 -29.43
CA GLU A 137 -10.23 -37.85 -30.10
C GLU A 137 -10.58 -38.23 -31.29
N GLU A 138 -11.41 -38.58 -31.35
CA GLU A 138 -11.80 -39.04 -32.43
C GLU A 138 -12.00 -38.20 -33.36
N ASP A 139 -12.26 -37.41 -33.04
CA ASP A 139 -12.56 -36.52 -33.90
C ASP A 139 -11.54 -36.09 -34.58
N MET A 140 -10.72 -36.10 -34.26
CA MET A 140 -9.84 -35.62 -34.82
C MET A 140 -9.43 -36.02 -35.97
N PRO A 141 -9.62 -36.44 -36.17
CA PRO A 141 -9.11 -36.86 -37.24
C PRO A 141 -9.26 -36.00 -38.34
N PHE A 142 -9.51 -35.49 -38.27
CA PHE A 142 -9.68 -34.77 -39.25
C PHE A 142 -9.27 -34.00 -39.43
#